data_a330f0075449ea0fd2d31675ddc926bb
#
_entry.id   a330f0075449ea0fd2d31675ddc926bb
#
_cell.length_a   1.000
_cell.length_b   1.000
_cell.length_c   1.000
_cell.angle_alpha   90.00
_cell.angle_beta   90.00
_cell.angle_gamma   90.00
#
_symmetry.space_group_name_H-M   'P 1'
#
loop_
_entity.id
_entity.type
_entity.pdbx_description
1 polymer ?
#
loop_
_entity_poly.entity_id
_entity_poly.type
_entity_poly.pdbx_seq_one_letter_code
_entity_poly.pdbx_strand_id
1 'polypeptide(L)'
;VYVQDCLGKISKEEYLALYKRAEALYREICGRGPAEIAAPGWQVSHAVLEAEQELGLAYASDVRGYAPFMPVFEGVEYGVPQIPTTLPTMDEIYGLPGINDVTIPKAWLDGMDKDWNVLTVHAEMEGISKLTVFENFLNMAKALGVEFRTLGEYAREAPLPRGEIMIGTLTGRAGTLAVQL
;
A
#
# COMPACT_ATOMS: atom_id res chain seq x y z
N VAL A 1 -0.32 4.81 10.85
CA VAL A 1 -0.87 5.91 11.67
C VAL A 1 -1.97 5.44 12.59
N TYR A 2 -2.35 6.26 13.59
CA TYR A 2 -3.31 5.88 14.63
C TYR A 2 -4.79 6.05 14.21
N VAL A 3 -5.07 6.93 13.28
CA VAL A 3 -6.41 7.14 12.69
C VAL A 3 -6.35 7.00 11.18
N GLN A 4 -7.45 6.58 10.58
CA GLN A 4 -7.52 6.26 9.15
C GLN A 4 -8.12 7.39 8.29
N ASP A 5 -8.83 8.33 8.91
CA ASP A 5 -9.57 9.34 8.18
C ASP A 5 -8.73 10.58 7.86
N CYS A 6 -8.90 11.10 6.65
CA CYS A 6 -8.40 12.41 6.23
C CYS A 6 -6.88 12.63 6.31
N LEU A 7 -6.07 11.57 6.22
CA LEU A 7 -4.61 11.68 6.35
C LEU A 7 -4.00 12.70 5.36
N GLY A 8 -4.51 12.78 4.15
CA GLY A 8 -4.08 13.77 3.17
C GLY A 8 -4.45 15.25 3.48
N LYS A 9 -5.14 15.50 4.60
CA LYS A 9 -5.60 16.85 4.99
C LYS A 9 -5.06 17.32 6.34
N ILE A 10 -4.35 16.48 7.07
CA ILE A 10 -3.76 16.85 8.37
C ILE A 10 -2.44 17.58 8.19
N SER A 11 -2.05 18.35 9.21
CA SER A 11 -0.74 18.98 9.23
C SER A 11 0.38 17.97 9.49
N LYS A 12 1.62 18.36 9.20
CA LYS A 12 2.80 17.55 9.50
C LYS A 12 2.93 17.26 10.99
N GLU A 13 2.65 18.25 11.84
CA GLU A 13 2.71 18.13 13.30
C GLU A 13 1.68 17.12 13.81
N GLU A 14 0.46 17.16 13.27
CA GLU A 14 -0.59 16.19 13.60
C GLU A 14 -0.20 14.78 13.15
N TYR A 15 0.35 14.64 11.94
CA TYR A 15 0.85 13.35 11.46
C TYR A 15 1.93 12.78 12.38
N LEU A 16 2.95 13.59 12.73
CA LEU A 16 4.02 13.18 13.62
C LEU A 16 3.51 12.80 15.02
N ALA A 17 2.51 13.51 15.54
CA ALA A 17 1.88 13.18 16.83
C ALA A 17 1.16 11.82 16.77
N LEU A 18 0.41 11.56 15.71
CA LEU A 18 -0.27 10.29 15.48
C LEU A 18 0.72 9.14 15.28
N TYR A 19 1.81 9.39 14.55
CA TYR A 19 2.87 8.40 14.35
C TYR A 19 3.52 8.02 15.68
N LYS A 20 3.94 9.00 16.51
CA LYS A 20 4.55 8.75 17.82
C LYS A 20 3.66 7.91 18.74
N ARG A 21 2.35 8.18 18.70
CA ARG A 21 1.38 7.38 19.47
C ARG A 21 1.29 5.94 18.96
N ALA A 22 1.26 5.73 17.66
CA ALA A 22 1.27 4.40 17.05
C ALA A 22 2.60 3.68 17.29
N GLU A 23 3.73 4.39 17.17
CA GLU A 23 5.06 3.86 17.44
C GLU A 23 5.21 3.33 18.86
N ALA A 24 4.69 4.05 19.85
CA ALA A 24 4.74 3.61 21.26
C ALA A 24 4.06 2.24 21.45
N LEU A 25 2.86 2.07 20.88
CA LEU A 25 2.13 0.80 20.91
C LEU A 25 2.86 -0.30 20.11
N TYR A 26 3.40 0.06 18.95
CA TYR A 26 4.14 -0.89 18.12
C TYR A 26 5.40 -1.41 18.83
N ARG A 27 6.14 -0.52 19.54
CA ARG A 27 7.30 -0.90 20.36
C ARG A 27 6.92 -1.82 21.52
N GLU A 28 5.79 -1.56 22.17
CA GLU A 28 5.28 -2.40 23.25
C GLU A 28 4.97 -3.84 22.75
N ILE A 29 4.37 -3.96 21.58
CA ILE A 29 3.95 -5.26 21.02
C ILE A 29 5.11 -5.98 20.34
N CYS A 30 5.89 -5.28 19.53
CA CYS A 30 6.89 -5.86 18.63
C CYS A 30 8.35 -5.72 19.13
N GLY A 31 8.59 -5.01 20.23
CA GLY A 31 9.93 -4.79 20.81
C GLY A 31 10.81 -3.79 20.00
N ARG A 32 10.33 -3.29 18.85
CA ARG A 32 11.02 -2.32 18.00
C ARG A 32 10.03 -1.29 17.43
N GLY A 33 10.53 -0.14 17.00
CA GLY A 33 9.71 0.83 16.27
C GLY A 33 9.43 0.36 14.82
N PRO A 34 8.37 0.88 14.19
CA PRO A 34 8.14 0.68 12.76
C PRO A 34 9.24 1.40 11.97
N ALA A 35 9.73 0.79 10.91
CA ALA A 35 10.67 1.39 9.97
C ALA A 35 9.99 1.70 8.63
N GLU A 36 8.77 1.26 8.47
CA GLU A 36 7.96 1.33 7.27
C GLU A 36 6.52 1.72 7.61
N ILE A 37 5.80 2.25 6.64
CA ILE A 37 4.42 2.68 6.80
C ILE A 37 3.60 2.41 5.54
N ALA A 38 2.27 2.38 5.69
CA ALA A 38 1.32 2.46 4.60
C ALA A 38 0.18 3.42 5.01
N ALA A 39 -0.09 4.41 4.17
CA ALA A 39 -1.17 5.35 4.43
C ALA A 39 -2.53 4.70 4.17
N PRO A 40 -3.44 4.73 5.14
CA PRO A 40 -4.80 4.27 4.93
C PRO A 40 -5.45 5.00 3.75
N GLY A 41 -6.04 4.21 2.85
CA GLY A 41 -6.73 4.76 1.69
C GLY A 41 -5.83 5.44 0.66
N TRP A 42 -4.52 5.19 0.71
CA TRP A 42 -3.52 5.81 -0.19
C TRP A 42 -3.63 7.35 -0.22
N GLN A 43 -3.63 7.94 0.96
CA GLN A 43 -3.74 9.39 1.15
C GLN A 43 -2.36 10.02 1.28
N VAL A 44 -2.03 10.91 0.37
CA VAL A 44 -0.74 11.62 0.31
C VAL A 44 -0.99 13.14 0.34
N SER A 45 -0.06 13.85 0.95
CA SER A 45 0.08 15.31 0.88
C SER A 45 1.55 15.67 1.10
N HIS A 46 1.94 16.92 0.84
CA HIS A 46 3.29 17.40 1.19
C HIS A 46 3.61 17.15 2.67
N ALA A 47 2.65 17.42 3.56
CA ALA A 47 2.82 17.22 5.01
C ALA A 47 3.11 15.76 5.37
N VAL A 48 2.44 14.79 4.71
CA VAL A 48 2.68 13.36 4.90
C VAL A 48 4.08 12.99 4.45
N LEU A 49 4.45 13.32 3.22
CA LEU A 49 5.75 12.97 2.63
C LEU A 49 6.93 13.61 3.38
N GLU A 50 6.78 14.87 3.83
CA GLU A 50 7.77 15.54 4.67
C GLU A 50 7.93 14.86 6.04
N ALA A 51 6.81 14.47 6.66
CA ALA A 51 6.85 13.80 7.95
C ALA A 51 7.53 12.42 7.84
N GLU A 52 7.26 11.65 6.80
CA GLU A 52 7.91 10.37 6.54
C GLU A 52 9.41 10.51 6.33
N GLN A 53 9.82 11.55 5.60
CA GLN A 53 11.24 11.86 5.42
C GLN A 53 11.92 12.27 6.75
N GLU A 54 11.25 13.08 7.58
CA GLU A 54 11.74 13.46 8.91
C GLU A 54 11.87 12.25 9.84
N LEU A 55 10.97 11.30 9.74
CA LEU A 55 11.01 10.04 10.51
C LEU A 55 12.09 9.08 10.01
N GLY A 56 12.66 9.30 8.83
CA GLY A 56 13.69 8.46 8.25
C GLY A 56 13.19 7.05 7.94
N LEU A 57 11.96 6.93 7.46
CA LEU A 57 11.37 5.63 7.10
C LEU A 57 12.15 4.96 5.98
N ALA A 58 12.24 3.64 6.04
CA ALA A 58 12.94 2.84 5.04
C ALA A 58 12.20 2.83 3.69
N TYR A 59 10.86 2.80 3.75
CA TYR A 59 9.96 2.95 2.61
C TYR A 59 8.53 3.24 3.10
N ALA A 60 7.67 3.68 2.19
CA ALA A 60 6.24 3.79 2.42
C ALA A 60 5.45 3.10 1.28
N SER A 61 4.20 2.73 1.54
CA SER A 61 3.27 2.15 0.57
C SER A 61 1.97 2.94 0.56
N ASP A 62 2.06 4.21 0.11
CA ASP A 62 0.99 5.20 0.24
C ASP A 62 0.30 5.51 -1.08
N VAL A 63 0.66 4.79 -2.14
CA VAL A 63 0.16 5.06 -3.48
C VAL A 63 -0.32 3.79 -4.17
N ARG A 64 -1.19 3.95 -5.14
CA ARG A 64 -1.49 2.95 -6.16
C ARG A 64 -0.55 3.17 -7.33
N GLY A 65 -0.07 2.09 -7.95
CA GLY A 65 0.87 2.23 -9.04
C GLY A 65 1.28 0.90 -9.63
N TYR A 66 2.46 0.86 -10.25
CA TYR A 66 2.90 -0.31 -11.02
C TYR A 66 4.33 -0.76 -10.69
N ALA A 67 5.17 0.08 -10.08
CA ALA A 67 6.55 -0.29 -9.72
C ALA A 67 7.09 0.59 -8.58
N PRO A 68 8.07 0.12 -7.78
CA PRO A 68 8.73 0.94 -6.76
C PRO A 68 9.45 2.15 -7.37
N PHE A 69 9.41 3.31 -6.68
CA PHE A 69 9.95 4.55 -7.19
C PHE A 69 10.30 5.56 -6.09
N MET A 70 11.14 6.55 -6.43
CA MET A 70 11.38 7.74 -5.61
C MET A 70 10.32 8.80 -5.95
N PRO A 71 9.51 9.23 -4.97
CA PRO A 71 8.33 10.04 -5.24
C PRO A 71 8.68 11.49 -5.57
N VAL A 72 8.00 12.00 -6.59
CA VAL A 72 7.87 13.43 -6.91
C VAL A 72 6.39 13.78 -6.78
N PHE A 73 6.06 14.78 -5.98
CA PHE A 73 4.69 15.23 -5.80
C PHE A 73 4.60 16.75 -6.02
N GLU A 74 3.82 17.17 -6.99
CA GLU A 74 3.68 18.59 -7.39
C GLU A 74 5.04 19.27 -7.65
N GLY A 75 5.97 18.54 -8.28
CA GLY A 75 7.31 19.00 -8.62
C GLY A 75 8.32 19.00 -7.48
N VAL A 76 7.95 18.52 -6.28
CA VAL A 76 8.86 18.35 -5.13
C VAL A 76 9.30 16.90 -4.99
N GLU A 77 10.61 16.67 -4.90
CA GLU A 77 11.19 15.33 -4.69
C GLU A 77 11.27 14.98 -3.20
N TYR A 78 10.94 13.72 -2.87
CA TYR A 78 11.01 13.19 -1.49
C TYR A 78 11.92 11.98 -1.39
N GLY A 79 12.53 11.81 -0.22
CA GLY A 79 13.60 10.83 0.00
C GLY A 79 13.14 9.46 0.49
N VAL A 80 11.84 9.25 0.77
CA VAL A 80 11.30 7.95 1.20
C VAL A 80 10.75 7.21 0.00
N PRO A 81 11.30 6.03 -0.36
CA PRO A 81 10.80 5.24 -1.48
C PRO A 81 9.33 4.86 -1.32
N GLN A 82 8.58 4.90 -2.40
CA GLN A 82 7.22 4.41 -2.47
C GLN A 82 7.18 3.01 -3.12
N ILE A 83 6.52 2.07 -2.45
CA ILE A 83 6.24 0.73 -2.96
C ILE A 83 4.74 0.61 -3.17
N PRO A 84 4.25 0.82 -4.39
CA PRO A 84 2.82 0.95 -4.65
C PRO A 84 2.07 -0.38 -4.54
N THR A 85 0.80 -0.31 -4.13
CA THR A 85 -0.15 -1.40 -4.34
C THR A 85 -0.53 -1.44 -5.83
N THR A 86 -0.38 -2.61 -6.46
CA THR A 86 -0.59 -2.76 -7.92
C THR A 86 -1.91 -3.47 -8.24
N LEU A 87 -2.28 -4.48 -7.46
CA LEU A 87 -3.51 -5.24 -7.68
C LEU A 87 -4.72 -4.56 -7.01
N PRO A 88 -5.92 -4.76 -7.56
CA PRO A 88 -7.13 -4.27 -6.91
C PRO A 88 -7.34 -5.01 -5.59
N THR A 89 -7.77 -4.28 -4.56
CA THR A 89 -8.19 -4.91 -3.30
C THR A 89 -9.54 -5.61 -3.44
N MET A 90 -9.86 -6.49 -2.50
CA MET A 90 -11.12 -7.24 -2.57
C MET A 90 -12.34 -6.31 -2.54
N ASP A 91 -12.32 -5.29 -1.69
CA ASP A 91 -13.41 -4.31 -1.58
C ASP A 91 -13.60 -3.45 -2.84
N GLU A 92 -12.56 -3.26 -3.65
CA GLU A 92 -12.66 -2.56 -4.94
C GLU A 92 -13.36 -3.39 -6.03
N ILE A 93 -13.23 -4.71 -5.99
CA ILE A 93 -13.76 -5.58 -7.06
C ILE A 93 -14.97 -6.40 -6.62
N TYR A 94 -15.18 -6.62 -5.32
CA TYR A 94 -16.28 -7.44 -4.81
C TYR A 94 -17.64 -6.83 -5.18
N GLY A 95 -18.47 -7.62 -5.82
CA GLY A 95 -19.78 -7.18 -6.31
C GLY A 95 -19.80 -6.55 -7.71
N LEU A 96 -18.64 -6.42 -8.36
CA LEU A 96 -18.62 -6.10 -9.80
C LEU A 96 -19.21 -7.26 -10.61
N PRO A 97 -19.78 -7.00 -11.82
CA PRO A 97 -20.34 -8.05 -12.66
C PRO A 97 -19.35 -9.20 -12.91
N GLY A 98 -19.76 -10.42 -12.58
CA GLY A 98 -18.92 -11.62 -12.73
C GLY A 98 -17.89 -11.85 -11.63
N ILE A 99 -17.78 -10.96 -10.64
CA ILE A 99 -16.85 -11.07 -9.51
C ILE A 99 -17.58 -11.61 -8.27
N ASN A 100 -17.09 -12.70 -7.73
CA ASN A 100 -17.60 -13.37 -6.54
C ASN A 100 -16.49 -14.22 -5.90
N ASP A 101 -16.77 -14.88 -4.78
CA ASP A 101 -15.78 -15.68 -4.02
C ASP A 101 -15.05 -16.74 -4.88
N VAL A 102 -15.68 -17.25 -5.92
CA VAL A 102 -15.07 -18.26 -6.81
C VAL A 102 -14.15 -17.62 -7.85
N THR A 103 -14.51 -16.42 -8.35
CA THR A 103 -13.80 -15.77 -9.46
C THR A 103 -12.71 -14.79 -9.02
N ILE A 104 -12.75 -14.26 -7.80
CA ILE A 104 -11.75 -13.32 -7.26
C ILE A 104 -10.32 -13.86 -7.35
N PRO A 105 -10.00 -15.12 -6.93
CA PRO A 105 -8.64 -15.62 -7.02
C PRO A 105 -8.08 -15.56 -8.45
N LYS A 106 -8.91 -15.92 -9.42
CA LYS A 106 -8.53 -15.84 -10.84
C LYS A 106 -8.41 -14.40 -11.32
N ALA A 107 -9.31 -13.51 -10.90
CA ALA A 107 -9.26 -12.10 -11.29
C ALA A 107 -7.96 -11.42 -10.81
N TRP A 108 -7.49 -11.72 -9.60
CA TRP A 108 -6.20 -11.26 -9.12
C TRP A 108 -5.04 -11.82 -9.96
N LEU A 109 -5.04 -13.13 -10.24
CA LEU A 109 -3.99 -13.76 -11.05
C LEU A 109 -3.96 -13.20 -12.48
N ASP A 110 -5.12 -13.00 -13.11
CA ASP A 110 -5.23 -12.43 -14.45
C ASP A 110 -4.75 -10.96 -14.51
N GLY A 111 -4.85 -10.24 -13.38
CA GLY A 111 -4.38 -8.87 -13.23
C GLY A 111 -2.89 -8.73 -12.86
N MET A 112 -2.19 -9.84 -12.61
CA MET A 112 -0.78 -9.79 -12.23
C MET A 112 0.10 -9.43 -13.43
N ASP A 113 1.05 -8.52 -13.17
CA ASP A 113 2.23 -8.37 -14.02
C ASP A 113 3.19 -9.54 -13.79
N LYS A 114 4.02 -9.85 -14.79
CA LYS A 114 4.98 -10.96 -14.70
C LYS A 114 6.13 -10.71 -13.71
N ASP A 115 6.47 -9.45 -13.45
CA ASP A 115 7.69 -9.10 -12.73
C ASP A 115 7.43 -8.61 -11.31
N TRP A 116 6.31 -7.91 -11.06
CA TRP A 116 6.05 -7.24 -9.79
C TRP A 116 4.57 -7.10 -9.48
N ASN A 117 4.17 -7.51 -8.28
CA ASN A 117 2.79 -7.35 -7.82
C ASN A 117 2.73 -7.11 -6.32
N VAL A 118 1.86 -6.20 -5.90
CA VAL A 118 1.50 -5.97 -4.50
C VAL A 118 -0.01 -6.00 -4.35
N LEU A 119 -0.49 -6.90 -3.50
CA LEU A 119 -1.89 -6.98 -3.10
C LEU A 119 -2.02 -6.49 -1.65
N THR A 120 -2.85 -5.47 -1.45
CA THR A 120 -3.25 -5.04 -0.11
C THR A 120 -4.42 -5.89 0.37
N VAL A 121 -4.30 -6.43 1.57
CA VAL A 121 -5.30 -7.29 2.21
C VAL A 121 -5.72 -6.73 3.56
N HIS A 122 -6.93 -7.09 4.01
CA HIS A 122 -7.49 -6.68 5.30
C HIS A 122 -7.67 -7.92 6.18
N ALA A 123 -7.16 -7.85 7.40
CA ALA A 123 -7.20 -8.99 8.33
C ALA A 123 -8.61 -9.52 8.58
N GLU A 124 -9.60 -8.64 8.65
CA GLU A 124 -11.01 -8.98 8.86
C GLU A 124 -11.70 -9.57 7.62
N MET A 125 -11.20 -9.27 6.43
CA MET A 125 -11.74 -9.84 5.19
C MET A 125 -10.97 -11.09 4.80
N GLU A 126 -9.78 -10.95 4.26
CA GLU A 126 -8.95 -12.04 3.76
C GLU A 126 -8.45 -12.96 4.89
N GLY A 127 -8.33 -12.44 6.11
CA GLY A 127 -7.91 -13.23 7.27
C GLY A 127 -9.05 -13.92 8.03
N ILE A 128 -10.30 -13.53 7.85
CA ILE A 128 -11.46 -14.08 8.59
C ILE A 128 -12.60 -14.44 7.63
N SER A 129 -13.36 -13.43 7.14
CA SER A 129 -14.63 -13.67 6.44
C SER A 129 -14.44 -14.26 5.04
N LYS A 130 -13.29 -14.01 4.40
CA LYS A 130 -12.90 -14.45 3.05
C LYS A 130 -11.62 -15.26 3.03
N LEU A 131 -11.26 -15.87 4.15
CA LEU A 131 -10.03 -16.65 4.28
C LEU A 131 -9.90 -17.71 3.18
N THR A 132 -10.95 -18.47 2.91
CA THR A 132 -10.92 -19.52 1.86
C THR A 132 -10.66 -18.94 0.47
N VAL A 133 -11.17 -17.75 0.17
CA VAL A 133 -10.91 -17.05 -1.12
C VAL A 133 -9.43 -16.70 -1.22
N PHE A 134 -8.86 -16.16 -0.15
CA PHE A 134 -7.45 -15.79 -0.10
C PHE A 134 -6.52 -17.01 -0.14
N GLU A 135 -6.84 -18.07 0.61
CA GLU A 135 -6.10 -19.35 0.54
C GLU A 135 -6.09 -19.94 -0.87
N ASN A 136 -7.24 -19.91 -1.55
CA ASN A 136 -7.33 -20.36 -2.95
C ASN A 136 -6.42 -19.53 -3.87
N PHE A 137 -6.42 -18.20 -3.73
CA PHE A 137 -5.50 -17.33 -4.47
C PHE A 137 -4.04 -17.71 -4.21
N LEU A 138 -3.63 -17.84 -2.94
CA LEU A 138 -2.26 -18.20 -2.58
C LEU A 138 -1.84 -19.57 -3.15
N ASN A 139 -2.74 -20.56 -3.11
CA ASN A 139 -2.48 -21.88 -3.64
C ASN A 139 -2.33 -21.87 -5.17
N MET A 140 -3.19 -21.14 -5.87
CA MET A 140 -3.11 -20.98 -7.32
C MET A 140 -1.84 -20.21 -7.73
N ALA A 141 -1.50 -19.13 -7.04
CA ALA A 141 -0.28 -18.37 -7.29
C ALA A 141 0.99 -19.22 -7.10
N LYS A 142 1.05 -20.00 -6.01
CA LYS A 142 2.14 -20.95 -5.77
C LYS A 142 2.25 -22.01 -6.87
N ALA A 143 1.12 -22.54 -7.33
CA ALA A 143 1.10 -23.53 -8.41
C ALA A 143 1.61 -22.96 -9.75
N LEU A 144 1.51 -21.64 -9.95
CA LEU A 144 2.08 -20.93 -11.10
C LEU A 144 3.55 -20.52 -10.90
N GLY A 145 4.15 -20.84 -9.75
CA GLY A 145 5.55 -20.50 -9.46
C GLY A 145 5.77 -19.07 -8.99
N VAL A 146 4.70 -18.37 -8.51
CA VAL A 146 4.84 -17.01 -7.95
C VAL A 146 5.67 -17.09 -6.65
N GLU A 147 6.71 -16.28 -6.58
CA GLU A 147 7.53 -16.09 -5.39
C GLU A 147 6.93 -15.00 -4.51
N PHE A 148 6.76 -15.27 -3.22
CA PHE A 148 6.29 -14.30 -2.23
C PHE A 148 7.47 -13.70 -1.49
N ARG A 149 7.55 -12.37 -1.45
CA ARG A 149 8.63 -11.61 -0.81
C ARG A 149 8.06 -10.51 0.08
N THR A 150 8.85 -10.03 1.03
CA THR A 150 8.50 -8.85 1.82
C THR A 150 8.77 -7.58 1.03
N LEU A 151 7.97 -6.53 1.25
CA LEU A 151 8.21 -5.23 0.59
C LEU A 151 9.59 -4.66 0.92
N GLY A 152 10.09 -4.89 2.15
CA GLY A 152 11.40 -4.43 2.56
C GLY A 152 12.58 -5.06 1.81
N GLU A 153 12.41 -6.21 1.18
CA GLU A 153 13.43 -6.79 0.30
C GLU A 153 13.58 -5.95 -0.97
N TYR A 154 12.47 -5.49 -1.52
CA TYR A 154 12.46 -4.62 -2.71
C TYR A 154 12.94 -3.19 -2.43
N ALA A 155 12.57 -2.63 -1.29
CA ALA A 155 13.01 -1.27 -0.93
C ALA A 155 14.54 -1.10 -0.90
N ARG A 156 15.26 -2.22 -0.80
CA ARG A 156 16.74 -2.25 -0.77
C ARG A 156 17.40 -2.52 -2.12
N GLU A 157 16.63 -2.91 -3.12
CA GLU A 157 17.16 -3.11 -4.47
C GLU A 157 17.35 -1.73 -5.14
N ALA A 158 18.61 -1.40 -5.43
CA ALA A 158 19.09 -0.07 -5.87
C ALA A 158 18.66 0.34 -7.28
N PRO A 159 19.11 1.54 -7.71
CA PRO A 159 18.44 2.78 -7.39
C PRO A 159 17.07 2.85 -8.05
N LEU A 160 16.05 3.24 -7.28
CA LEU A 160 14.70 3.35 -7.80
C LEU A 160 14.56 4.54 -8.76
N PRO A 161 13.79 4.40 -9.85
CA PRO A 161 13.51 5.53 -10.74
C PRO A 161 12.68 6.60 -10.02
N ARG A 162 12.72 7.83 -10.50
CA ARG A 162 11.77 8.86 -10.10
C ARG A 162 10.40 8.57 -10.71
N GLY A 163 9.35 8.83 -9.96
CA GLY A 163 7.97 8.71 -10.40
C GLY A 163 7.11 9.83 -9.83
N GLU A 164 6.24 10.35 -10.68
CA GLU A 164 5.28 11.39 -10.28
C GLU A 164 4.10 10.77 -9.55
N ILE A 165 3.67 11.43 -8.48
CA ILE A 165 2.41 11.13 -7.80
C ILE A 165 1.37 12.16 -8.22
N MET A 166 0.18 11.70 -8.55
CA MET A 166 -0.99 12.56 -8.72
C MET A 166 -2.14 12.10 -7.82
N ILE A 167 -3.04 13.02 -7.51
CA ILE A 167 -4.30 12.68 -6.83
C ILE A 167 -5.34 12.35 -7.90
N GLY A 168 -5.83 11.13 -7.88
CA GLY A 168 -6.74 10.58 -8.89
C GLY A 168 -7.90 9.78 -8.29
N THR A 169 -8.63 9.10 -9.15
CA THR A 169 -9.73 8.19 -8.79
C THR A 169 -9.49 6.81 -9.38
N LEU A 170 -10.00 5.77 -8.72
CA LEU A 170 -10.00 4.40 -9.24
C LEU A 170 -11.43 3.87 -9.34
N THR A 171 -11.65 3.07 -10.39
CA THR A 171 -12.92 2.34 -10.54
C THR A 171 -13.14 1.40 -9.36
N GLY A 172 -14.35 1.39 -8.82
CA GLY A 172 -14.71 0.58 -7.66
C GLY A 172 -14.41 1.24 -6.30
N ARG A 173 -13.83 2.45 -6.29
CA ARG A 173 -13.48 3.16 -5.06
C ARG A 173 -14.11 4.55 -4.99
N ALA A 174 -14.62 4.90 -3.81
CA ALA A 174 -15.12 6.25 -3.53
C ALA A 174 -13.96 7.20 -3.16
N GLY A 175 -14.10 8.48 -3.55
CA GLY A 175 -13.12 9.52 -3.23
C GLY A 175 -11.89 9.52 -4.14
N THR A 176 -10.85 10.21 -3.68
CA THR A 176 -9.57 10.34 -4.37
C THR A 176 -8.45 9.67 -3.59
N LEU A 177 -7.40 9.29 -4.28
CA LEU A 177 -6.21 8.67 -3.70
C LEU A 177 -4.95 9.03 -4.51
N ALA A 178 -3.79 8.76 -3.96
CA ALA A 178 -2.53 8.96 -4.64
C ALA A 178 -2.27 7.81 -5.63
N VAL A 179 -1.89 8.17 -6.86
CA VAL A 179 -1.53 7.24 -7.92
C VAL A 179 -0.19 7.62 -8.54
N GLN A 180 0.59 6.62 -8.91
CA GLN A 180 1.81 6.78 -9.70
C GLN A 180 1.44 7.03 -11.17
N LEU A 181 2.06 8.05 -11.81
CA LEU A 181 1.94 8.35 -13.25
C LEU A 181 2.88 7.49 -14.08
#